data_22a257f321e3d0fc65408536624f77ec
#
_entry.id   22a257f321e3d0fc65408536624f77ec
#
_cell.length_a   1.000
_cell.length_b   1.000
_cell.length_c   1.000
_cell.angle_alpha   90.00
_cell.angle_beta   90.00
_cell.angle_gamma   90.00
#
_symmetry.space_group_name_H-M   'P 1'
#
loop_
_entity.id
_entity.type
_entity.pdbx_description
1 polymer ?
#
loop_
_entity_poly.entity_id
_entity_poly.type
_entity_poly.pdbx_seq_one_letter_code
_entity_poly.pdbx_strand_id
1 'polypeptide(L)'
;MVNNEVLIKSKKRVQQHGEVFTPKAIVDAMVTLPGLDEVIIQATTTVLEPAAGEGAFLINILERRLYLLAEQFSDDLARFENYALLAIYPLYGLELLEDNVKKCALNLFITFHDFYKDFAAKLERKPKSNVEESAKTI
;
A
#
# COMPACT_ATOMS: atom_id res chain seq x y z
N MET A 1 5.55 -16.31 -17.98
CA MET A 1 5.08 -15.08 -18.62
C MET A 1 5.99 -13.96 -18.17
N VAL A 2 6.67 -13.25 -19.10
CA VAL A 2 7.53 -12.12 -18.76
C VAL A 2 6.59 -10.98 -18.39
N ASN A 3 6.58 -10.59 -17.10
CA ASN A 3 5.83 -9.43 -16.65
C ASN A 3 6.53 -8.20 -17.25
N ASN A 4 5.91 -7.56 -18.23
CA ASN A 4 6.40 -6.31 -18.82
C ASN A 4 6.12 -5.14 -17.84
N GLU A 5 6.86 -5.09 -16.73
CA GLU A 5 6.79 -3.95 -15.82
C GLU A 5 7.43 -2.72 -16.48
N VAL A 6 6.72 -1.60 -16.45
CA VAL A 6 7.25 -0.32 -16.95
C VAL A 6 8.11 0.29 -15.84
N LEU A 7 9.42 0.15 -15.94
CA LEU A 7 10.37 0.63 -14.92
C LEU A 7 10.79 2.09 -15.10
N ILE A 8 10.51 2.69 -16.25
CA ILE A 8 10.82 4.10 -16.52
C ILE A 8 9.67 4.77 -17.25
N LYS A 9 9.28 5.98 -16.88
CA LYS A 9 8.28 6.79 -17.60
C LYS A 9 8.87 7.39 -18.86
N SER A 10 10.11 7.93 -18.78
CA SER A 10 10.83 8.47 -19.93
C SER A 10 12.33 8.58 -19.66
N LYS A 11 13.14 8.56 -20.73
CA LYS A 11 14.59 8.80 -20.64
C LYS A 11 14.91 10.16 -20.04
N LYS A 12 14.11 11.20 -20.32
CA LYS A 12 14.28 12.53 -19.76
C LYS A 12 14.16 12.55 -18.25
N ARG A 13 13.18 11.84 -17.69
CA ARG A 13 12.96 11.73 -16.24
C ARG A 13 14.10 10.98 -15.54
N VAL A 14 14.61 9.93 -16.17
CA VAL A 14 15.80 9.23 -15.67
C VAL A 14 17.01 10.16 -15.62
N GLN A 15 17.25 10.96 -16.67
CA GLN A 15 18.39 11.88 -16.73
C GLN A 15 18.28 13.05 -15.73
N GLN A 16 17.06 13.60 -15.55
CA GLN A 16 16.84 14.77 -14.70
C GLN A 16 16.66 14.43 -13.22
N HIS A 17 16.05 13.28 -12.90
CA HIS A 17 15.60 12.94 -11.55
C HIS A 17 16.08 11.56 -11.09
N GLY A 18 16.79 10.79 -11.92
CA GLY A 18 17.18 9.43 -11.60
C GLY A 18 15.99 8.47 -11.44
N GLU A 19 14.81 8.82 -12.01
CA GLU A 19 13.58 8.09 -11.80
C GLU A 19 13.61 6.73 -12.50
N VAL A 20 13.77 5.69 -11.68
CA VAL A 20 13.66 4.28 -12.09
C VAL A 20 12.83 3.56 -11.04
N PHE A 21 11.72 2.94 -11.45
CA PHE A 21 10.87 2.20 -10.53
C PHE A 21 11.48 0.85 -10.17
N THR A 22 11.30 0.45 -8.91
CA THR A 22 11.79 -0.84 -8.44
C THR A 22 10.87 -1.96 -8.90
N PRO A 23 11.39 -3.02 -9.56
CA PRO A 23 10.59 -4.17 -9.97
C PRO A 23 9.88 -4.81 -8.78
N LYS A 24 8.64 -5.29 -8.98
CA LYS A 24 7.84 -5.92 -7.91
C LYS A 24 8.59 -7.04 -7.20
N ALA A 25 9.30 -7.90 -7.92
CA ALA A 25 10.06 -9.00 -7.31
C ALA A 25 11.15 -8.52 -6.33
N ILE A 26 11.76 -7.34 -6.60
CA ILE A 26 12.75 -6.74 -5.70
C ILE A 26 12.06 -6.12 -4.48
N VAL A 27 10.92 -5.43 -4.69
CA VAL A 27 10.10 -4.91 -3.57
C VAL A 27 9.70 -6.05 -2.64
N ASP A 28 9.13 -7.13 -3.20
CA ASP A 28 8.73 -8.32 -2.44
C ASP A 28 9.90 -8.90 -1.63
N ALA A 29 11.07 -9.06 -2.26
CA ALA A 29 12.26 -9.60 -1.60
C ALA A 29 12.76 -8.70 -0.46
N MET A 30 12.71 -7.38 -0.64
CA MET A 30 13.19 -6.42 0.37
C MET A 30 12.23 -6.34 1.57
N VAL A 31 10.92 -6.29 1.36
CA VAL A 31 9.96 -6.20 2.47
C VAL A 31 9.81 -7.50 3.25
N THR A 32 10.29 -8.62 2.70
CA THR A 32 10.28 -9.94 3.36
C THR A 32 11.61 -10.32 4.00
N LEU A 33 12.55 -9.38 4.14
CA LEU A 33 13.80 -9.64 4.83
C LEU A 33 13.54 -10.01 6.30
N PRO A 34 14.19 -11.08 6.82
CA PRO A 34 14.05 -11.49 8.22
C PRO A 34 14.34 -10.33 9.18
N GLY A 35 13.51 -10.16 10.19
CA GLY A 35 13.59 -9.06 11.15
C GLY A 35 12.95 -7.75 10.68
N LEU A 36 12.83 -7.51 9.39
CA LEU A 36 12.09 -6.37 8.85
C LEU A 36 10.60 -6.71 8.67
N ASP A 37 10.32 -7.87 8.09
CA ASP A 37 8.96 -8.32 7.81
C ASP A 37 8.08 -8.29 9.07
N GLU A 38 8.53 -8.91 10.16
CA GLU A 38 7.77 -9.01 11.41
C GLU A 38 7.41 -7.64 12.02
N VAL A 39 8.21 -6.60 11.70
CA VAL A 39 8.01 -5.24 12.22
C VAL A 39 7.09 -4.43 11.31
N ILE A 40 7.35 -4.43 10.00
CA ILE A 40 6.62 -3.53 9.07
C ILE A 40 5.19 -3.96 8.80
N ILE A 41 4.85 -5.25 9.01
CA ILE A 41 3.47 -5.75 8.84
C ILE A 41 2.55 -5.36 10.01
N GLN A 42 3.09 -4.88 11.13
CA GLN A 42 2.26 -4.40 12.24
C GLN A 42 1.55 -3.10 11.85
N ALA A 43 0.23 -3.06 12.00
CA ALA A 43 -0.61 -1.94 11.56
C ALA A 43 -0.20 -0.57 12.15
N THR A 44 0.41 -0.56 13.33
CA THR A 44 0.81 0.65 14.04
C THR A 44 2.27 1.05 13.83
N THR A 45 3.06 0.24 13.14
CA THR A 45 4.46 0.57 12.87
C THR A 45 4.57 1.69 11.87
N THR A 46 5.29 2.75 12.24
CA THR A 46 5.59 3.85 11.33
C THR A 46 6.62 3.42 10.29
N VAL A 47 6.30 3.67 9.03
CA VAL A 47 7.18 3.43 7.89
C VAL A 47 7.37 4.71 7.12
N LEU A 48 8.62 5.07 6.82
CA LEU A 48 8.98 6.18 5.94
C LEU A 48 9.68 5.64 4.70
N GLU A 49 9.11 5.89 3.53
CA GLU A 49 9.74 5.66 2.23
C GLU A 49 10.23 7.00 1.66
N PRO A 50 11.56 7.24 1.64
CA PRO A 50 12.12 8.55 1.27
C PRO A 50 12.16 8.81 -0.24
N ALA A 51 11.83 7.81 -1.07
CA ALA A 51 11.78 7.91 -2.53
C ALA A 51 10.57 7.12 -3.06
N ALA A 52 9.37 7.54 -2.62
CA ALA A 52 8.17 6.74 -2.74
C ALA A 52 7.75 6.40 -4.17
N GLY A 53 8.10 7.22 -5.16
CA GLY A 53 7.69 7.03 -6.54
C GLY A 53 6.16 6.94 -6.65
N GLU A 54 5.66 5.91 -7.31
CA GLU A 54 4.23 5.61 -7.38
C GLU A 54 3.72 4.73 -6.22
N GLY A 55 4.55 4.50 -5.18
CA GLY A 55 4.18 3.86 -3.93
C GLY A 55 4.45 2.35 -3.85
N ALA A 56 5.31 1.77 -4.67
CA ALA A 56 5.50 0.32 -4.76
C ALA A 56 5.77 -0.36 -3.41
N PHE A 57 6.66 0.21 -2.57
CA PHE A 57 6.96 -0.32 -1.23
C PHE A 57 5.78 -0.12 -0.28
N LEU A 58 5.19 1.08 -0.24
CA LEU A 58 4.08 1.38 0.66
C LEU A 58 2.84 0.54 0.35
N ILE A 59 2.55 0.32 -0.93
CA ILE A 59 1.46 -0.55 -1.40
C ILE A 59 1.69 -1.99 -0.92
N ASN A 60 2.90 -2.53 -1.13
CA ASN A 60 3.22 -3.89 -0.71
C ASN A 60 3.06 -4.07 0.81
N ILE A 61 3.55 -3.11 1.59
CA ILE A 61 3.41 -3.13 3.05
C ILE A 61 1.94 -3.05 3.46
N LEU A 62 1.15 -2.16 2.82
CA LEU A 62 -0.28 -2.04 3.09
C LEU A 62 -1.02 -3.35 2.79
N GLU A 63 -0.79 -3.96 1.62
CA GLU A 63 -1.39 -5.25 1.26
C GLU A 63 -1.12 -6.31 2.34
N ARG A 64 0.13 -6.46 2.77
CA ARG A 64 0.54 -7.43 3.79
C ARG A 64 -0.14 -7.17 5.13
N ARG A 65 -0.24 -5.90 5.55
CA ARG A 65 -0.99 -5.50 6.76
C ARG A 65 -2.46 -5.87 6.66
N LEU A 66 -3.09 -5.59 5.53
CA LEU A 66 -4.51 -5.91 5.30
C LEU A 66 -4.76 -7.41 5.32
N TYR A 67 -3.86 -8.22 4.72
CA TYR A 67 -3.95 -9.68 4.80
C TYR A 67 -3.85 -10.20 6.25
N LEU A 68 -2.88 -9.72 7.02
CA LEU A 68 -2.72 -10.09 8.43
C LEU A 68 -3.96 -9.73 9.25
N LEU A 69 -4.52 -8.53 9.04
CA LEU A 69 -5.73 -8.07 9.73
C LEU A 69 -6.97 -8.88 9.31
N ALA A 70 -7.08 -9.28 8.04
CA ALA A 70 -8.17 -10.11 7.57
C ALA A 70 -8.13 -11.54 8.16
N GLU A 71 -6.94 -12.06 8.40
CA GLU A 71 -6.77 -13.32 9.14
C GLU A 71 -7.13 -13.16 10.62
N GLN A 72 -6.66 -12.09 11.26
CA GLN A 72 -6.89 -11.82 12.67
C GLN A 72 -8.36 -11.54 13.00
N PHE A 73 -9.08 -10.88 12.09
CA PHE A 73 -10.49 -10.48 12.25
C PHE A 73 -11.37 -11.15 11.19
N SER A 74 -11.18 -12.43 10.97
CA SER A 74 -11.77 -13.18 9.86
C SER A 74 -13.31 -13.21 9.82
N ASP A 75 -13.97 -12.90 10.94
CA ASP A 75 -15.43 -12.84 11.11
C ASP A 75 -15.93 -11.50 11.67
N ASP A 76 -15.04 -10.54 11.96
CA ASP A 76 -15.36 -9.24 12.57
C ASP A 76 -14.98 -8.06 11.66
N LEU A 77 -15.89 -7.74 10.73
CA LEU A 77 -15.70 -6.63 9.80
C LEU A 77 -15.48 -5.29 10.52
N ALA A 78 -16.14 -5.05 11.65
CA ALA A 78 -16.03 -3.77 12.35
C ALA A 78 -14.63 -3.56 12.96
N ARG A 79 -14.04 -4.61 13.52
CA ARG A 79 -12.65 -4.57 13.98
C ARG A 79 -11.70 -4.44 12.80
N PHE A 80 -11.89 -5.23 11.75
CA PHE A 80 -11.08 -5.09 10.54
C PHE A 80 -11.08 -3.65 10.02
N GLU A 81 -12.25 -3.02 9.85
CA GLU A 81 -12.39 -1.63 9.39
C GLU A 81 -11.52 -0.65 10.19
N ASN A 82 -11.60 -0.72 11.52
CA ASN A 82 -10.83 0.16 12.40
C ASN A 82 -9.31 -0.05 12.26
N TYR A 83 -8.86 -1.30 12.28
CA TYR A 83 -7.43 -1.60 12.17
C TYR A 83 -6.89 -1.42 10.75
N ALA A 84 -7.71 -1.59 9.72
CA ALA A 84 -7.31 -1.34 8.34
C ALA A 84 -7.05 0.16 8.08
N LEU A 85 -7.83 1.07 8.68
CA LEU A 85 -7.53 2.50 8.66
C LEU A 85 -6.24 2.83 9.43
N LEU A 86 -6.01 2.18 10.59
CA LEU A 86 -4.75 2.31 11.32
C LEU A 86 -3.55 1.76 10.54
N ALA A 87 -3.75 0.81 9.63
CA ALA A 87 -2.68 0.26 8.80
C ALA A 87 -2.17 1.24 7.74
N ILE A 88 -3.01 2.19 7.29
CA ILE A 88 -2.63 3.23 6.33
C ILE A 88 -1.94 4.39 7.05
N TYR A 89 -2.50 4.85 8.17
CA TYR A 89 -2.12 6.07 8.86
C TYR A 89 -0.61 6.24 9.10
N PRO A 90 0.17 5.23 9.50
CA PRO A 90 1.61 5.38 9.76
C PRO A 90 2.50 5.11 8.54
N LEU A 91 1.95 5.16 7.32
CA LEU A 91 2.72 5.06 6.09
C LEU A 91 3.04 6.45 5.56
N TYR A 92 4.32 6.79 5.51
CA TYR A 92 4.81 8.07 5.02
C TYR A 92 5.64 7.88 3.76
N GLY A 93 5.32 8.61 2.71
CA GLY A 93 6.10 8.66 1.48
C GLY A 93 6.63 10.07 1.23
N LEU A 94 7.91 10.20 0.89
CA LEU A 94 8.48 11.42 0.35
C LEU A 94 8.70 11.23 -1.15
N GLU A 95 8.24 12.18 -1.94
CA GLU A 95 8.38 12.16 -3.39
C GLU A 95 8.50 13.59 -3.93
N LEU A 96 9.45 13.79 -4.83
CA LEU A 96 9.73 15.10 -5.42
C LEU A 96 8.73 15.48 -6.52
N LEU A 97 8.26 14.48 -7.28
CA LEU A 97 7.47 14.70 -8.47
C LEU A 97 5.97 14.60 -8.16
N GLU A 98 5.26 15.69 -8.34
CA GLU A 98 3.84 15.82 -7.97
C GLU A 98 2.94 14.76 -8.62
N ASP A 99 3.21 14.37 -9.86
CA ASP A 99 2.44 13.33 -10.55
C ASP A 99 2.62 11.96 -9.89
N ASN A 100 3.82 11.66 -9.37
CA ASN A 100 4.08 10.45 -8.60
C ASN A 100 3.39 10.49 -7.25
N VAL A 101 3.41 11.65 -6.55
CA VAL A 101 2.68 11.82 -5.28
C VAL A 101 1.20 11.49 -5.45
N LYS A 102 0.56 12.10 -6.47
CA LYS A 102 -0.85 11.84 -6.78
C LYS A 102 -1.11 10.36 -7.12
N LYS A 103 -0.20 9.76 -7.87
CA LYS A 103 -0.33 8.36 -8.26
C LYS A 103 -0.12 7.42 -7.07
N CYS A 104 0.84 7.70 -6.19
CA CYS A 104 1.08 6.96 -4.95
C CYS A 104 -0.17 6.97 -4.06
N ALA A 105 -0.73 8.15 -3.78
CA ALA A 105 -1.94 8.29 -2.97
C ALA A 105 -3.13 7.53 -3.59
N LEU A 106 -3.34 7.66 -4.90
CA LEU A 106 -4.37 6.93 -5.61
C LEU A 106 -4.17 5.41 -5.53
N ASN A 107 -2.95 4.93 -5.72
CA ASN A 107 -2.64 3.50 -5.68
C ASN A 107 -2.86 2.93 -4.28
N LEU A 108 -2.46 3.64 -3.21
CA LEU A 108 -2.72 3.23 -1.83
C LEU A 108 -4.23 3.14 -1.54
N PHE A 109 -4.99 4.15 -1.99
CA PHE A 109 -6.45 4.14 -1.83
C PHE A 109 -7.09 2.98 -2.60
N ILE A 110 -6.72 2.73 -3.86
CA ILE A 110 -7.25 1.62 -4.66
C ILE A 110 -6.94 0.28 -3.98
N THR A 111 -5.71 0.09 -3.50
CA THR A 111 -5.30 -1.11 -2.77
C THR A 111 -6.18 -1.37 -1.55
N PHE A 112 -6.40 -0.34 -0.74
CA PHE A 112 -7.29 -0.43 0.41
C PHE A 112 -8.75 -0.74 -0.01
N HIS A 113 -9.28 0.04 -0.96
CA HIS A 113 -10.66 -0.08 -1.44
C HIS A 113 -10.97 -1.48 -1.97
N ASP A 114 -10.14 -1.97 -2.87
CA ASP A 114 -10.36 -3.28 -3.50
C ASP A 114 -10.26 -4.41 -2.47
N PHE A 115 -9.25 -4.35 -1.58
CA PHE A 115 -9.13 -5.33 -0.52
C PHE A 115 -10.31 -5.32 0.44
N TYR A 116 -10.73 -4.13 0.89
CA TYR A 116 -11.87 -3.96 1.81
C TYR A 116 -13.17 -4.47 1.19
N LYS A 117 -13.42 -4.13 -0.07
CA LYS A 117 -14.59 -4.60 -0.83
C LYS A 117 -14.62 -6.12 -0.91
N ASP A 118 -13.50 -6.75 -1.25
CA ASP A 118 -13.40 -8.20 -1.37
C ASP A 118 -13.56 -8.89 -0.01
N PHE A 119 -12.96 -8.33 1.04
CA PHE A 119 -13.11 -8.86 2.40
C PHE A 119 -14.54 -8.72 2.92
N ALA A 120 -15.19 -7.58 2.73
CA ALA A 120 -16.60 -7.38 3.11
C ALA A 120 -17.52 -8.35 2.37
N ALA A 121 -17.29 -8.57 1.06
CA ALA A 121 -18.05 -9.53 0.26
C ALA A 121 -17.92 -10.97 0.77
N LYS A 122 -16.73 -11.39 1.20
CA LYS A 122 -16.53 -12.72 1.83
C LYS A 122 -17.34 -12.91 3.10
N LEU A 123 -17.63 -11.84 3.81
CA LEU A 123 -18.47 -11.82 5.02
C LEU A 123 -19.96 -11.55 4.72
N GLU A 124 -20.34 -11.54 3.45
CA GLU A 124 -21.71 -11.21 2.99
C GLU A 124 -22.17 -9.82 3.48
N ARG A 125 -21.23 -8.87 3.55
CA ARG A 125 -21.43 -7.47 3.98
C ARG A 125 -21.13 -6.50 2.84
N LYS A 126 -21.60 -5.27 2.99
CA LYS A 126 -21.27 -4.16 2.09
C LYS A 126 -20.25 -3.24 2.75
N PRO A 127 -19.28 -2.72 1.99
CA PRO A 127 -18.39 -1.66 2.45
C PRO A 127 -19.19 -0.44 2.93
N LYS A 128 -18.67 0.23 3.97
CA LYS A 128 -19.27 1.47 4.50
C LYS A 128 -18.60 2.68 3.85
N SER A 129 -19.39 3.62 3.33
CA SER A 129 -18.88 4.83 2.67
C SER A 129 -18.00 5.69 3.58
N ASN A 130 -18.34 5.78 4.87
CA ASN A 130 -17.54 6.54 5.83
C ASN A 130 -16.14 5.95 6.06
N VAL A 131 -15.96 4.63 5.96
CA VAL A 131 -14.64 3.98 6.05
C VAL A 131 -13.82 4.31 4.80
N GLU A 132 -14.43 4.25 3.62
CA GLU A 132 -13.78 4.62 2.36
C GLU A 132 -13.40 6.11 2.30
N GLU A 133 -14.28 6.99 2.80
CA GLU A 133 -13.99 8.43 2.91
C GLU A 133 -12.85 8.71 3.88
N SER A 134 -12.81 8.01 5.02
CA SER A 134 -11.69 8.12 5.96
C SER A 134 -10.37 7.70 5.32
N ALA A 135 -10.35 6.59 4.59
CA ALA A 135 -9.15 6.12 3.90
C ALA A 135 -8.64 7.10 2.82
N LYS A 136 -9.52 7.88 2.20
CA LYS A 136 -9.13 8.94 1.23
C LYS A 136 -8.49 10.15 1.89
N THR A 137 -8.77 10.37 3.16
CA THR A 137 -8.34 11.57 3.89
C THR A 137 -7.00 11.36 4.59
N ILE A 138 -6.63 10.12 4.84
CA ILE A 138 -5.33 9.71 5.39
C ILE A 138 -4.26 9.84 4.31
#